data_57a3c0d69046ccd96898d39589da94a4
#
_entry.id   57a3c0d69046ccd96898d39589da94a4
#
_cell.length_a   1.000
_cell.length_b   1.000
_cell.length_c   1.000
_cell.angle_alpha   90.00
_cell.angle_beta   90.00
_cell.angle_gamma   90.00
#
_symmetry.space_group_name_H-M   'P 1'
#
loop_
_entity.id
_entity.type
_entity.pdbx_description
1 polymer ?
#
loop_
_entity_poly.entity_id
_entity_poly.type
_entity_poly.pdbx_seq_one_letter_code
_entity_poly.pdbx_strand_id
1 'polypeptide(L)'
;MASVTLENVSRMYGAITAVDNVNLKIKSGEFVTLLGASGCGKTTTLRMVAGLEKNTGGRIAIGDNVVSDSDKGYFVPSERRRLGMVFQSYAIWPHMTVFDNVAYPLRIRRRPDTEVRDRVMNALRLVEMEQYAERPSPALSGGQQQRVAIARALVFEPEVLLLDEPLSNLDARLRTQMGDDFRALQQRLKITALYVTHDQAEAMALSDRVVVMHGGKILQVGAPEEIYRRPENRQVAAFFGTPNLLNATVKDCRPNGGQYYKLSVEGQGWSGDCHAATEMPKGADVTVMVRPENLHVRDAGQVNGDLSWSGEVSQAIFRGSHRSIMVKTPAQTLHVEASSLSNVDIGRPVTVAAPVEAAWAVRN
;
A
#
# COMPACT_ATOMS: atom_id res chain seq x y z
N MET A 1 -15.00 -12.56 -13.39
CA MET A 1 -13.89 -11.81 -12.78
C MET A 1 -12.68 -11.94 -13.67
N ALA A 2 -11.97 -10.85 -13.94
CA ALA A 2 -10.84 -10.86 -14.84
C ALA A 2 -9.53 -10.52 -14.11
N SER A 3 -8.42 -11.04 -14.60
CA SER A 3 -7.08 -10.61 -14.21
C SER A 3 -6.72 -9.30 -14.91
N VAL A 4 -5.71 -8.59 -14.41
CA VAL A 4 -5.12 -7.43 -15.09
C VAL A 4 -3.63 -7.69 -15.27
N THR A 5 -3.15 -7.51 -16.50
CA THR A 5 -1.73 -7.71 -16.83
C THR A 5 -1.17 -6.46 -17.50
N LEU A 6 -0.08 -5.95 -16.96
CA LEU A 6 0.74 -4.88 -17.52
C LEU A 6 2.08 -5.48 -17.92
N GLU A 7 2.46 -5.33 -19.18
CA GLU A 7 3.70 -5.84 -19.76
C GLU A 7 4.51 -4.66 -20.33
N ASN A 8 5.64 -4.34 -19.71
CA ASN A 8 6.56 -3.27 -20.08
C ASN A 8 5.87 -1.90 -20.26
N VAL A 9 4.84 -1.63 -19.44
CA VAL A 9 3.99 -0.45 -19.60
C VAL A 9 4.75 0.81 -19.22
N SER A 10 4.77 1.77 -20.15
CA SER A 10 5.43 3.06 -19.95
C SER A 10 4.49 4.21 -20.35
N ARG A 11 4.65 5.37 -19.71
CA ARG A 11 3.98 6.62 -20.05
C ARG A 11 4.93 7.79 -19.95
N MET A 12 5.09 8.49 -21.06
CA MET A 12 5.88 9.71 -21.16
C MET A 12 4.98 10.91 -21.46
N TYR A 13 5.28 12.05 -20.83
CA TYR A 13 4.70 13.36 -21.10
C TYR A 13 5.84 14.30 -21.55
N GLY A 14 6.04 14.44 -22.86
CA GLY A 14 7.21 15.11 -23.39
C GLY A 14 8.50 14.43 -22.94
N ALA A 15 9.34 15.13 -22.22
CA ALA A 15 10.61 14.60 -21.66
C ALA A 15 10.44 13.89 -20.30
N ILE A 16 9.25 13.95 -19.68
CA ILE A 16 9.02 13.38 -18.35
C ILE A 16 8.48 11.95 -18.49
N THR A 17 9.17 10.97 -17.91
CA THR A 17 8.70 9.60 -17.80
C THR A 17 7.91 9.44 -16.50
N ALA A 18 6.58 9.41 -16.60
CA ALA A 18 5.69 9.27 -15.44
C ALA A 18 5.54 7.81 -15.00
N VAL A 19 5.61 6.87 -15.93
CA VAL A 19 5.61 5.41 -15.68
C VAL A 19 6.66 4.79 -16.59
N ASP A 20 7.54 3.98 -16.02
CA ASP A 20 8.71 3.44 -16.68
C ASP A 20 8.77 1.92 -16.54
N ASN A 21 8.51 1.22 -17.64
CA ASN A 21 8.66 -0.24 -17.80
C ASN A 21 7.98 -1.06 -16.67
N VAL A 22 6.73 -0.71 -16.34
CA VAL A 22 5.97 -1.39 -15.30
C VAL A 22 5.49 -2.74 -15.79
N ASN A 23 5.85 -3.79 -15.04
CA ASN A 23 5.41 -5.17 -15.22
C ASN A 23 4.63 -5.60 -13.97
N LEU A 24 3.34 -5.90 -14.13
CA LEU A 24 2.46 -6.28 -13.02
C LEU A 24 1.37 -7.22 -13.49
N LYS A 25 1.19 -8.32 -12.77
CA LYS A 25 0.06 -9.23 -12.97
C LYS A 25 -0.80 -9.28 -11.72
N ILE A 26 -2.06 -8.91 -11.85
CA ILE A 26 -3.09 -8.97 -10.80
C ILE A 26 -3.96 -10.18 -11.10
N LYS A 27 -4.09 -11.10 -10.15
CA LYS A 27 -4.92 -12.30 -10.31
C LYS A 27 -6.41 -11.96 -10.22
N SER A 28 -7.25 -12.80 -10.80
CA SER A 28 -8.70 -12.69 -10.63
C SER A 28 -9.10 -12.76 -9.16
N GLY A 29 -9.88 -11.79 -8.69
CA GLY A 29 -10.35 -11.68 -7.31
C GLY A 29 -9.32 -11.11 -6.33
N GLU A 30 -8.11 -10.75 -6.77
CA GLU A 30 -7.05 -10.19 -5.94
C GLU A 30 -7.29 -8.70 -5.68
N PHE A 31 -6.96 -8.26 -4.47
CA PHE A 31 -6.90 -6.84 -4.08
C PHE A 31 -5.45 -6.37 -4.08
N VAL A 32 -5.08 -5.57 -5.08
CA VAL A 32 -3.71 -5.05 -5.22
C VAL A 32 -3.70 -3.55 -5.04
N THR A 33 -2.79 -3.06 -4.19
CA THR A 33 -2.61 -1.62 -3.94
C THR A 33 -1.33 -1.10 -4.56
N LEU A 34 -1.42 -0.03 -5.35
CA LEU A 34 -0.28 0.79 -5.75
C LEU A 34 -0.02 1.83 -4.66
N LEU A 35 1.14 1.76 -4.03
CA LEU A 35 1.56 2.60 -2.91
C LEU A 35 2.84 3.37 -3.26
N GLY A 36 2.92 4.62 -2.88
CA GLY A 36 4.12 5.45 -3.11
C GLY A 36 3.85 6.94 -2.90
N ALA A 37 4.90 7.75 -2.92
CA ALA A 37 4.79 9.20 -2.78
C ALA A 37 3.99 9.84 -3.93
N SER A 38 3.52 11.06 -3.72
CA SER A 38 2.84 11.83 -4.78
C SER A 38 3.74 11.99 -6.01
N GLY A 39 3.16 11.81 -7.20
CA GLY A 39 3.90 11.94 -8.47
C GLY A 39 4.71 10.69 -8.87
N CYS A 40 4.68 9.57 -8.14
CA CYS A 40 5.44 8.38 -8.51
C CYS A 40 4.78 7.49 -9.59
N GLY A 41 3.66 7.90 -10.20
CA GLY A 41 3.05 7.20 -11.34
C GLY A 41 1.83 6.33 -11.03
N LYS A 42 1.38 6.21 -9.77
CA LYS A 42 0.23 5.37 -9.35
C LYS A 42 -1.06 5.67 -10.11
N THR A 43 -1.54 6.91 -10.01
CA THR A 43 -2.79 7.37 -10.67
C THR A 43 -2.66 7.27 -12.20
N THR A 44 -1.49 7.58 -12.76
CA THR A 44 -1.23 7.40 -14.20
C THR A 44 -1.36 5.94 -14.60
N THR A 45 -0.78 5.01 -13.84
CA THR A 45 -0.90 3.57 -14.07
C THR A 45 -2.36 3.12 -13.99
N LEU A 46 -3.09 3.54 -12.96
CA LEU A 46 -4.53 3.24 -12.83
C LEU A 46 -5.33 3.78 -14.02
N ARG A 47 -5.09 5.02 -14.45
CA ARG A 47 -5.77 5.66 -15.59
C ARG A 47 -5.46 4.95 -16.91
N MET A 48 -4.25 4.43 -17.09
CA MET A 48 -3.92 3.61 -18.26
C MET A 48 -4.73 2.30 -18.27
N VAL A 49 -4.88 1.63 -17.11
CA VAL A 49 -5.75 0.45 -16.98
C VAL A 49 -7.22 0.82 -17.22
N ALA A 50 -7.66 1.99 -16.73
CA ALA A 50 -9.02 2.49 -16.95
C ALA A 50 -9.34 2.85 -18.43
N GLY A 51 -8.32 3.06 -19.26
CA GLY A 51 -8.50 3.57 -20.63
C GLY A 51 -8.79 5.08 -20.70
N LEU A 52 -8.49 5.80 -19.63
CA LEU A 52 -8.52 7.26 -19.55
C LEU A 52 -7.21 7.90 -20.02
N GLU A 53 -6.15 7.11 -20.01
CA GLU A 53 -4.80 7.49 -20.44
C GLU A 53 -4.23 6.44 -21.38
N LYS A 54 -3.48 6.87 -22.40
CA LYS A 54 -2.85 5.97 -23.38
C LYS A 54 -1.40 5.68 -22.95
N ASN A 55 -0.98 4.42 -22.89
CA ASN A 55 0.43 4.09 -22.68
C ASN A 55 1.26 4.45 -23.93
N THR A 56 2.50 4.89 -23.71
CA THR A 56 3.47 5.18 -24.77
C THR A 56 4.37 4.00 -25.07
N GLY A 57 4.41 2.98 -24.19
CA GLY A 57 5.14 1.73 -24.36
C GLY A 57 4.37 0.57 -23.72
N GLY A 58 4.61 -0.63 -24.22
CA GLY A 58 4.10 -1.87 -23.66
C GLY A 58 2.62 -2.13 -23.89
N ARG A 59 2.08 -3.11 -23.14
CA ARG A 59 0.77 -3.71 -23.38
C ARG A 59 -0.03 -3.86 -22.09
N ILE A 60 -1.34 -3.66 -22.17
CA ILE A 60 -2.30 -3.87 -21.06
C ILE A 60 -3.36 -4.86 -21.51
N ALA A 61 -3.63 -5.89 -20.68
CA ALA A 61 -4.69 -6.86 -20.89
C ALA A 61 -5.59 -6.97 -19.67
N ILE A 62 -6.90 -7.23 -19.91
CA ILE A 62 -7.92 -7.49 -18.89
C ILE A 62 -8.54 -8.85 -19.22
N GLY A 63 -8.36 -9.85 -18.36
CA GLY A 63 -8.60 -11.24 -18.70
C GLY A 63 -7.75 -11.63 -19.92
N ASP A 64 -8.37 -12.24 -20.91
CA ASP A 64 -7.74 -12.64 -22.17
C ASP A 64 -7.75 -11.52 -23.23
N ASN A 65 -8.36 -10.36 -22.91
CA ASN A 65 -8.54 -9.29 -23.87
C ASN A 65 -7.43 -8.24 -23.74
N VAL A 66 -6.68 -8.00 -24.79
CA VAL A 66 -5.77 -6.85 -24.90
C VAL A 66 -6.62 -5.59 -25.02
N VAL A 67 -6.37 -4.61 -24.14
CA VAL A 67 -7.10 -3.34 -24.13
C VAL A 67 -6.23 -2.16 -24.53
N SER A 68 -4.91 -2.32 -24.52
CA SER A 68 -3.97 -1.35 -25.07
C SER A 68 -2.67 -2.04 -25.48
N ASP A 69 -2.14 -1.68 -26.64
CA ASP A 69 -0.86 -2.19 -27.16
C ASP A 69 -0.21 -1.05 -27.97
N SER A 70 0.87 -0.47 -27.42
CA SER A 70 1.52 0.70 -28.01
C SER A 70 2.16 0.38 -29.36
N ASP A 71 2.75 -0.82 -29.51
CA ASP A 71 3.48 -1.21 -30.71
C ASP A 71 2.52 -1.41 -31.89
N LYS A 72 1.28 -1.82 -31.61
CA LYS A 72 0.22 -1.99 -32.62
C LYS A 72 -0.66 -0.76 -32.78
N GLY A 73 -0.44 0.30 -32.00
CA GLY A 73 -1.33 1.46 -31.97
C GLY A 73 -2.75 1.15 -31.50
N TYR A 74 -2.97 -0.01 -30.86
CA TYR A 74 -4.28 -0.48 -30.44
C TYR A 74 -4.66 0.10 -29.06
N PHE A 75 -5.90 0.62 -28.97
CA PHE A 75 -6.41 1.22 -27.74
C PHE A 75 -7.94 1.10 -27.66
N VAL A 76 -8.41 0.49 -26.60
CA VAL A 76 -9.82 0.41 -26.23
C VAL A 76 -10.12 1.54 -25.26
N PRO A 77 -11.03 2.48 -25.57
CA PRO A 77 -11.40 3.57 -24.67
C PRO A 77 -12.19 3.06 -23.47
N SER A 78 -12.26 3.88 -22.39
CA SER A 78 -12.79 3.50 -21.08
C SER A 78 -14.22 2.96 -21.11
N GLU A 79 -15.10 3.56 -21.91
CA GLU A 79 -16.51 3.17 -22.00
C GLU A 79 -16.73 1.76 -22.59
N ARG A 80 -15.71 1.21 -23.28
CA ARG A 80 -15.71 -0.15 -23.83
C ARG A 80 -14.98 -1.17 -22.99
N ARG A 81 -14.34 -0.72 -21.90
CA ARG A 81 -13.73 -1.60 -20.89
C ARG A 81 -14.78 -1.93 -19.83
N ARG A 82 -14.90 -3.18 -19.45
CA ARG A 82 -15.87 -3.64 -18.42
C ARG A 82 -15.31 -3.38 -17.00
N LEU A 83 -14.99 -2.11 -16.70
CA LEU A 83 -14.34 -1.68 -15.46
C LEU A 83 -15.24 -0.73 -14.68
N GLY A 84 -15.34 -0.92 -13.36
CA GLY A 84 -15.87 0.08 -12.44
C GLY A 84 -14.74 1.00 -11.98
N MET A 85 -15.03 2.28 -11.78
CA MET A 85 -14.04 3.22 -11.24
C MET A 85 -14.65 4.12 -10.18
N VAL A 86 -13.93 4.27 -9.06
CA VAL A 86 -14.21 5.23 -8.00
C VAL A 86 -13.09 6.26 -8.01
N PHE A 87 -13.46 7.53 -8.16
CA PHE A 87 -12.52 8.66 -8.20
C PHE A 87 -12.30 9.25 -6.80
N GLN A 88 -11.21 9.91 -6.59
CA GLN A 88 -10.86 10.62 -5.36
C GLN A 88 -11.93 11.62 -4.90
N SER A 89 -12.56 12.34 -5.84
CA SER A 89 -13.64 13.29 -5.57
C SER A 89 -15.03 12.66 -5.52
N TYR A 90 -15.13 11.30 -5.52
CA TYR A 90 -16.37 10.55 -5.66
C TYR A 90 -17.12 10.81 -6.98
N ALA A 91 -16.95 11.95 -7.59
CA ALA A 91 -17.62 12.40 -8.84
C ALA A 91 -19.15 12.20 -8.79
N ILE A 92 -19.78 12.50 -7.65
CA ILE A 92 -21.23 12.46 -7.48
C ILE A 92 -21.84 13.68 -8.15
N TRP A 93 -22.92 13.49 -8.95
CA TRP A 93 -23.65 14.58 -9.57
C TRP A 93 -24.61 15.21 -8.57
N PRO A 94 -24.40 16.48 -8.20
CA PRO A 94 -25.15 17.12 -7.10
C PRO A 94 -26.63 17.41 -7.44
N HIS A 95 -26.98 17.49 -8.71
CA HIS A 95 -28.34 17.72 -9.19
C HIS A 95 -29.18 16.46 -9.32
N MET A 96 -28.61 15.29 -8.99
CA MET A 96 -29.28 13.98 -9.08
C MET A 96 -29.55 13.41 -7.68
N THR A 97 -30.56 12.55 -7.60
CA THR A 97 -30.80 11.71 -6.43
C THR A 97 -29.71 10.64 -6.29
N VAL A 98 -29.69 9.94 -5.15
CA VAL A 98 -28.84 8.75 -4.96
C VAL A 98 -29.16 7.69 -6.01
N PHE A 99 -30.45 7.42 -6.24
CA PHE A 99 -30.90 6.48 -7.26
C PHE A 99 -30.41 6.84 -8.65
N ASP A 100 -30.56 8.10 -9.07
CA ASP A 100 -30.17 8.56 -10.40
C ASP A 100 -28.67 8.51 -10.62
N ASN A 101 -27.87 8.84 -9.58
CA ASN A 101 -26.42 8.70 -9.64
C ASN A 101 -25.99 7.25 -9.92
N VAL A 102 -26.62 6.29 -9.26
CA VAL A 102 -26.33 4.86 -9.45
C VAL A 102 -26.91 4.32 -10.74
N ALA A 103 -28.09 4.82 -11.16
CA ALA A 103 -28.77 4.40 -12.39
C ALA A 103 -28.07 4.88 -13.68
N TYR A 104 -27.31 5.98 -13.59
CA TYR A 104 -26.73 6.67 -14.74
C TYR A 104 -25.94 5.75 -15.70
N PRO A 105 -25.02 4.87 -15.25
CA PRO A 105 -24.29 3.95 -16.13
C PRO A 105 -25.16 2.96 -16.88
N LEU A 106 -26.31 2.56 -16.31
CA LEU A 106 -27.25 1.64 -16.95
C LEU A 106 -28.13 2.36 -17.98
N ARG A 107 -28.57 3.60 -17.67
CA ARG A 107 -29.35 4.44 -18.58
C ARG A 107 -28.58 4.80 -19.85
N ILE A 108 -27.29 5.16 -19.73
CA ILE A 108 -26.43 5.39 -20.91
C ILE A 108 -26.34 4.12 -21.79
N ARG A 109 -26.32 2.94 -21.15
CA ARG A 109 -26.33 1.66 -21.87
C ARG A 109 -27.71 1.24 -22.34
N ARG A 110 -28.72 2.11 -22.22
CA ARG A 110 -30.12 1.93 -22.67
C ARG A 110 -30.76 0.64 -22.13
N ARG A 111 -30.48 0.31 -20.84
CA ARG A 111 -31.16 -0.82 -20.20
C ARG A 111 -32.61 -0.50 -19.90
N PRO A 112 -33.54 -1.50 -19.95
CA PRO A 112 -34.95 -1.30 -19.59
C PRO A 112 -35.11 -0.76 -18.14
N ASP A 113 -36.11 0.12 -17.91
CA ASP A 113 -36.33 0.77 -16.62
C ASP A 113 -36.56 -0.23 -15.46
N THR A 114 -37.21 -1.36 -15.72
CA THR A 114 -37.40 -2.44 -14.75
C THR A 114 -36.06 -3.03 -14.34
N GLU A 115 -35.17 -3.35 -15.28
CA GLU A 115 -33.82 -3.84 -15.03
C GLU A 115 -32.98 -2.78 -14.27
N VAL A 116 -33.10 -1.51 -14.65
CA VAL A 116 -32.40 -0.40 -13.99
C VAL A 116 -32.79 -0.33 -12.52
N ARG A 117 -34.10 -0.36 -12.22
CA ARG A 117 -34.60 -0.27 -10.83
C ARG A 117 -34.07 -1.43 -10.00
N ASP A 118 -34.17 -2.65 -10.45
CA ASP A 118 -33.75 -3.84 -9.71
C ASP A 118 -32.23 -3.82 -9.44
N ARG A 119 -31.41 -3.53 -10.46
CA ARG A 119 -29.95 -3.45 -10.33
C ARG A 119 -29.51 -2.32 -9.42
N VAL A 120 -30.13 -1.14 -9.52
CA VAL A 120 -29.82 0.01 -8.66
C VAL A 120 -30.12 -0.31 -7.21
N MET A 121 -31.32 -0.83 -6.91
CA MET A 121 -31.68 -1.18 -5.55
C MET A 121 -30.80 -2.30 -4.98
N ASN A 122 -30.40 -3.27 -5.79
CA ASN A 122 -29.43 -4.29 -5.40
C ASN A 122 -28.06 -3.68 -5.10
N ALA A 123 -27.55 -2.79 -5.96
CA ALA A 123 -26.28 -2.11 -5.73
C ALA A 123 -26.30 -1.22 -4.47
N LEU A 124 -27.40 -0.50 -4.23
CA LEU A 124 -27.58 0.31 -3.00
C LEU A 124 -27.64 -0.57 -1.76
N ARG A 125 -28.30 -1.74 -1.82
CA ARG A 125 -28.35 -2.69 -0.70
C ARG A 125 -26.97 -3.25 -0.35
N LEU A 126 -26.11 -3.51 -1.35
CA LEU A 126 -24.73 -3.97 -1.13
C LEU A 126 -23.89 -3.01 -0.27
N VAL A 127 -24.21 -1.71 -0.33
CA VAL A 127 -23.52 -0.64 0.39
C VAL A 127 -24.39 0.00 1.49
N GLU A 128 -25.52 -0.61 1.86
CA GLU A 128 -26.45 -0.17 2.92
C GLU A 128 -27.01 1.26 2.70
N MET A 129 -27.33 1.59 1.44
CA MET A 129 -27.82 2.91 1.04
C MET A 129 -29.23 2.91 0.45
N GLU A 130 -29.97 1.78 0.45
CA GLU A 130 -31.28 1.64 -0.18
C GLU A 130 -32.32 2.63 0.38
N GLN A 131 -32.29 2.91 1.67
CA GLN A 131 -33.22 3.85 2.34
C GLN A 131 -33.01 5.31 1.90
N TYR A 132 -31.88 5.61 1.28
CA TYR A 132 -31.55 6.95 0.80
C TYR A 132 -31.75 7.11 -0.71
N ALA A 133 -32.33 6.15 -1.41
CA ALA A 133 -32.42 6.13 -2.87
C ALA A 133 -32.99 7.44 -3.47
N GLU A 134 -34.07 7.98 -2.87
CA GLU A 134 -34.72 9.20 -3.34
C GLU A 134 -34.08 10.49 -2.78
N ARG A 135 -33.06 10.37 -1.93
CA ARG A 135 -32.45 11.53 -1.29
C ARG A 135 -31.57 12.29 -2.28
N PRO A 136 -31.62 13.66 -2.28
CA PRO A 136 -30.66 14.46 -3.04
C PRO A 136 -29.22 14.20 -2.56
N SER A 137 -28.30 14.00 -3.51
CA SER A 137 -26.92 13.64 -3.18
C SER A 137 -26.13 14.68 -2.36
N PRO A 138 -26.38 16.00 -2.44
CA PRO A 138 -25.74 16.98 -1.54
C PRO A 138 -26.09 16.84 -0.06
N ALA A 139 -27.21 16.17 0.27
CA ALA A 139 -27.66 15.97 1.64
C ALA A 139 -26.97 14.75 2.33
N LEU A 140 -25.99 14.14 1.67
CA LEU A 140 -25.24 12.99 2.16
C LEU A 140 -23.94 13.41 2.86
N SER A 141 -23.55 12.65 3.91
CA SER A 141 -22.21 12.75 4.48
C SER A 141 -21.14 12.22 3.49
N GLY A 142 -19.87 12.57 3.71
CA GLY A 142 -18.76 12.10 2.86
C GLY A 142 -18.70 10.57 2.71
N GLY A 143 -18.85 9.82 3.81
CA GLY A 143 -18.90 8.36 3.75
C GLY A 143 -20.13 7.81 3.00
N GLN A 144 -21.29 8.48 3.11
CA GLN A 144 -22.47 8.12 2.33
C GLN A 144 -22.26 8.39 0.83
N GLN A 145 -21.65 9.53 0.48
CA GLN A 145 -21.30 9.83 -0.92
C GLN A 145 -20.34 8.79 -1.50
N GLN A 146 -19.35 8.35 -0.72
CA GLN A 146 -18.43 7.30 -1.11
C GLN A 146 -19.17 5.97 -1.36
N ARG A 147 -20.06 5.54 -0.45
CA ARG A 147 -20.89 4.34 -0.64
C ARG A 147 -21.72 4.41 -1.93
N VAL A 148 -22.29 5.57 -2.25
CA VAL A 148 -23.01 5.79 -3.51
C VAL A 148 -22.06 5.69 -4.72
N ALA A 149 -20.85 6.23 -4.65
CA ALA A 149 -19.86 6.11 -5.71
C ALA A 149 -19.44 4.64 -5.95
N ILE A 150 -19.30 3.85 -4.87
CA ILE A 150 -19.03 2.41 -4.95
C ILE A 150 -20.24 1.68 -5.59
N ALA A 151 -21.47 1.95 -5.15
CA ALA A 151 -22.67 1.36 -5.74
C ALA A 151 -22.76 1.65 -7.25
N ARG A 152 -22.51 2.90 -7.66
CA ARG A 152 -22.47 3.31 -9.08
C ARG A 152 -21.42 2.56 -9.88
N ALA A 153 -20.24 2.33 -9.28
CA ALA A 153 -19.16 1.57 -9.92
C ALA A 153 -19.49 0.07 -10.05
N LEU A 154 -20.33 -0.47 -9.16
CA LEU A 154 -20.71 -1.90 -9.13
C LEU A 154 -21.99 -2.23 -9.91
N VAL A 155 -22.88 -1.26 -10.16
CA VAL A 155 -24.26 -1.48 -10.67
C VAL A 155 -24.34 -2.25 -11.99
N PHE A 156 -23.29 -2.18 -12.84
CA PHE A 156 -23.22 -2.92 -14.08
C PHE A 156 -22.35 -4.18 -14.03
N GLU A 157 -21.99 -4.63 -12.82
CA GLU A 157 -21.24 -5.86 -12.57
C GLU A 157 -19.89 -5.88 -13.32
N PRO A 158 -18.98 -4.95 -12.98
CA PRO A 158 -17.69 -4.85 -13.66
C PRO A 158 -16.81 -6.06 -13.39
N GLU A 159 -15.90 -6.35 -14.30
CA GLU A 159 -14.91 -7.42 -14.16
C GLU A 159 -13.78 -7.04 -13.21
N VAL A 160 -13.41 -5.75 -13.16
CA VAL A 160 -12.37 -5.17 -12.32
C VAL A 160 -12.87 -3.84 -11.75
N LEU A 161 -12.50 -3.57 -10.50
CA LEU A 161 -12.78 -2.30 -9.82
C LEU A 161 -11.48 -1.52 -9.63
N LEU A 162 -11.49 -0.29 -10.09
CA LEU A 162 -10.38 0.66 -10.00
C LEU A 162 -10.71 1.75 -8.98
N LEU A 163 -9.80 2.05 -8.06
CA LEU A 163 -10.03 2.98 -6.97
C LEU A 163 -8.86 3.97 -6.87
N ASP A 164 -9.13 5.23 -7.15
CA ASP A 164 -8.16 6.32 -7.12
C ASP A 164 -8.32 7.12 -5.82
N GLU A 165 -7.55 6.79 -4.79
CA GLU A 165 -7.55 7.40 -3.44
C GLU A 165 -8.96 7.60 -2.84
N PRO A 166 -9.83 6.57 -2.83
CA PRO A 166 -11.25 6.77 -2.52
C PRO A 166 -11.52 7.17 -1.06
N LEU A 167 -10.57 6.94 -0.14
CA LEU A 167 -10.72 7.22 1.29
C LEU A 167 -10.06 8.54 1.73
N SER A 168 -9.34 9.23 0.84
CA SER A 168 -8.48 10.38 1.19
C SER A 168 -9.25 11.57 1.81
N ASN A 169 -10.54 11.73 1.48
CA ASN A 169 -11.37 12.85 1.95
C ASN A 169 -12.14 12.55 3.26
N LEU A 170 -11.86 11.42 3.91
CA LEU A 170 -12.51 11.01 5.15
C LEU A 170 -11.62 11.27 6.37
N ASP A 171 -12.23 11.52 7.53
CA ASP A 171 -11.52 11.52 8.80
C ASP A 171 -10.96 10.12 9.14
N ALA A 172 -9.98 10.05 10.05
CA ALA A 172 -9.22 8.83 10.32
C ALA A 172 -10.12 7.65 10.79
N ARG A 173 -11.13 7.93 11.64
CA ARG A 173 -12.03 6.89 12.16
C ARG A 173 -12.92 6.34 11.06
N LEU A 174 -13.55 7.22 10.29
CA LEU A 174 -14.42 6.84 9.19
C LEU A 174 -13.65 6.15 8.08
N ARG A 175 -12.40 6.58 7.83
CA ARG A 175 -11.49 5.96 6.86
C ARG A 175 -11.21 4.50 7.18
N THR A 176 -10.86 4.18 8.42
CA THR A 176 -10.64 2.80 8.87
C THR A 176 -11.90 1.96 8.68
N GLN A 177 -13.04 2.43 9.18
CA GLN A 177 -14.31 1.71 9.06
C GLN A 177 -14.71 1.47 7.59
N MET A 178 -14.61 2.50 6.75
CA MET A 178 -14.94 2.39 5.32
C MET A 178 -13.97 1.48 4.56
N GLY A 179 -12.70 1.43 4.96
CA GLY A 179 -11.71 0.50 4.44
C GLY A 179 -12.12 -0.95 4.73
N ASP A 180 -12.43 -1.25 5.98
CA ASP A 180 -12.87 -2.60 6.40
C ASP A 180 -14.15 -3.03 5.68
N ASP A 181 -15.17 -2.14 5.61
CA ASP A 181 -16.42 -2.39 4.88
C ASP A 181 -16.16 -2.70 3.40
N PHE A 182 -15.25 -1.92 2.79
CA PHE A 182 -14.88 -2.11 1.40
C PHE A 182 -14.13 -3.42 1.16
N ARG A 183 -13.20 -3.79 2.05
CA ARG A 183 -12.49 -5.07 1.97
C ARG A 183 -13.44 -6.24 2.10
N ALA A 184 -14.37 -6.20 3.07
CA ALA A 184 -15.40 -7.22 3.26
C ALA A 184 -16.31 -7.35 2.00
N LEU A 185 -16.70 -6.22 1.41
CA LEU A 185 -17.49 -6.19 0.18
C LEU A 185 -16.74 -6.84 -1.00
N GLN A 186 -15.48 -6.47 -1.19
CA GLN A 186 -14.62 -7.02 -2.24
C GLN A 186 -14.45 -8.54 -2.11
N GLN A 187 -14.20 -9.03 -0.89
CA GLN A 187 -14.09 -10.47 -0.60
C GLN A 187 -15.40 -11.22 -0.89
N ARG A 188 -16.56 -10.65 -0.50
CA ARG A 188 -17.89 -11.23 -0.76
C ARG A 188 -18.18 -11.32 -2.25
N LEU A 189 -17.85 -10.28 -3.01
CA LEU A 189 -18.05 -10.22 -4.46
C LEU A 189 -16.95 -10.94 -5.25
N LYS A 190 -15.81 -11.22 -4.62
CA LYS A 190 -14.59 -11.78 -5.24
C LYS A 190 -14.10 -10.95 -6.44
N ILE A 191 -14.42 -9.65 -6.50
CA ILE A 191 -14.04 -8.77 -7.60
C ILE A 191 -12.55 -8.43 -7.56
N THR A 192 -11.89 -8.40 -8.71
CA THR A 192 -10.50 -7.94 -8.81
C THR A 192 -10.45 -6.44 -8.56
N ALA A 193 -9.58 -6.00 -7.67
CA ALA A 193 -9.45 -4.59 -7.30
C ALA A 193 -8.01 -4.07 -7.51
N LEU A 194 -7.90 -2.92 -8.15
CA LEU A 194 -6.66 -2.13 -8.21
C LEU A 194 -6.90 -0.81 -7.48
N TYR A 195 -6.22 -0.65 -6.37
CA TYR A 195 -6.36 0.46 -5.43
C TYR A 195 -5.14 1.37 -5.48
N VAL A 196 -5.34 2.65 -5.47
CA VAL A 196 -4.27 3.66 -5.35
C VAL A 196 -4.42 4.39 -4.03
N THR A 197 -3.37 4.47 -3.27
CA THR A 197 -3.28 5.30 -2.06
C THR A 197 -1.85 5.78 -1.82
N HIS A 198 -1.71 6.81 -1.02
CA HIS A 198 -0.45 7.22 -0.40
C HIS A 198 -0.41 6.87 1.11
N ASP A 199 -1.51 6.33 1.65
CA ASP A 199 -1.64 5.93 3.05
C ASP A 199 -1.12 4.49 3.23
N GLN A 200 -0.08 4.35 4.07
CA GLN A 200 0.56 3.07 4.34
C GLN A 200 -0.35 2.13 5.13
N ALA A 201 -1.15 2.69 6.07
CA ALA A 201 -2.05 1.89 6.89
C ALA A 201 -3.17 1.26 6.04
N GLU A 202 -3.74 2.04 5.10
CA GLU A 202 -4.70 1.50 4.12
C GLU A 202 -4.10 0.36 3.30
N ALA A 203 -2.91 0.58 2.72
CA ALA A 203 -2.24 -0.43 1.90
C ALA A 203 -1.97 -1.72 2.68
N MET A 204 -1.51 -1.60 3.93
CA MET A 204 -1.21 -2.74 4.80
C MET A 204 -2.47 -3.51 5.23
N ALA A 205 -3.57 -2.80 5.54
CA ALA A 205 -4.78 -3.41 6.05
C ALA A 205 -5.66 -4.06 4.96
N LEU A 206 -5.70 -3.47 3.76
CA LEU A 206 -6.69 -3.83 2.75
C LEU A 206 -6.18 -4.81 1.69
N SER A 207 -4.87 -4.92 1.47
CA SER A 207 -4.31 -5.56 0.28
C SER A 207 -3.99 -7.04 0.47
N ASP A 208 -4.18 -7.82 -0.58
CA ASP A 208 -3.53 -9.14 -0.71
C ASP A 208 -2.06 -8.95 -1.12
N ARG A 209 -1.79 -7.96 -1.99
CA ARG A 209 -0.45 -7.54 -2.36
C ARG A 209 -0.35 -6.03 -2.48
N VAL A 210 0.78 -5.50 -2.04
CA VAL A 210 1.16 -4.10 -2.21
C VAL A 210 2.25 -3.99 -3.26
N VAL A 211 2.13 -3.00 -4.12
CA VAL A 211 3.10 -2.62 -5.14
C VAL A 211 3.71 -1.28 -4.73
N VAL A 212 4.93 -1.28 -4.25
CA VAL A 212 5.64 -0.05 -3.87
C VAL A 212 6.22 0.60 -5.11
N MET A 213 5.81 1.83 -5.39
CA MET A 213 6.25 2.61 -6.56
C MET A 213 7.09 3.81 -6.17
N HIS A 214 8.13 4.07 -6.94
CA HIS A 214 8.97 5.27 -6.82
C HIS A 214 9.51 5.68 -8.19
N GLY A 215 9.46 6.98 -8.53
CA GLY A 215 10.01 7.50 -9.78
C GLY A 215 9.51 6.80 -11.05
N GLY A 216 8.22 6.44 -11.08
CA GLY A 216 7.61 5.75 -12.23
C GLY A 216 7.85 4.24 -12.29
N LYS A 217 8.63 3.67 -11.37
CA LYS A 217 9.02 2.24 -11.35
C LYS A 217 8.42 1.50 -10.17
N ILE A 218 8.29 0.19 -10.30
CA ILE A 218 8.00 -0.72 -9.18
C ILE A 218 9.32 -1.02 -8.46
N LEU A 219 9.36 -0.79 -7.15
CA LEU A 219 10.49 -1.13 -6.30
C LEU A 219 10.37 -2.53 -5.69
N GLN A 220 9.16 -2.91 -5.25
CA GLN A 220 8.88 -4.22 -4.67
C GLN A 220 7.39 -4.55 -4.81
N VAL A 221 7.08 -5.84 -4.95
CA VAL A 221 5.72 -6.37 -4.95
C VAL A 221 5.66 -7.57 -4.02
N GLY A 222 4.78 -7.53 -3.02
CA GLY A 222 4.66 -8.63 -2.06
C GLY A 222 3.44 -8.50 -1.16
N ALA A 223 3.24 -9.47 -0.28
CA ALA A 223 2.25 -9.36 0.78
C ALA A 223 2.62 -8.21 1.74
N PRO A 224 1.64 -7.52 2.36
CA PRO A 224 1.91 -6.41 3.26
C PRO A 224 2.97 -6.71 4.32
N GLU A 225 2.84 -7.82 5.02
CA GLU A 225 3.77 -8.24 6.06
C GLU A 225 5.19 -8.50 5.53
N GLU A 226 5.29 -9.08 4.32
CA GLU A 226 6.58 -9.33 3.67
C GLU A 226 7.31 -8.04 3.34
N ILE A 227 6.63 -7.08 2.70
CA ILE A 227 7.22 -5.77 2.35
C ILE A 227 7.65 -5.00 3.61
N TYR A 228 6.84 -5.06 4.68
CA TYR A 228 7.13 -4.36 5.92
C TYR A 228 8.33 -4.95 6.66
N ARG A 229 8.38 -6.28 6.80
CA ARG A 229 9.43 -6.98 7.57
C ARG A 229 10.68 -7.28 6.76
N ARG A 230 10.55 -7.43 5.42
CA ARG A 230 11.60 -7.91 4.52
C ARG A 230 11.71 -7.06 3.26
N PRO A 231 12.00 -5.77 3.40
CA PRO A 231 12.18 -4.89 2.26
C PRO A 231 13.35 -5.38 1.39
N GLU A 232 13.22 -5.27 0.07
CA GLU A 232 14.26 -5.67 -0.88
C GLU A 232 15.41 -4.67 -0.93
N ASN A 233 15.16 -3.41 -0.58
CA ASN A 233 16.16 -2.35 -0.63
C ASN A 233 15.89 -1.26 0.44
N ARG A 234 16.89 -0.39 0.62
CA ARG A 234 16.84 0.71 1.58
C ARG A 234 15.67 1.69 1.33
N GLN A 235 15.28 1.93 0.07
CA GLN A 235 14.18 2.84 -0.24
C GLN A 235 12.84 2.27 0.24
N VAL A 236 12.59 0.99 0.02
CA VAL A 236 11.37 0.32 0.53
C VAL A 236 11.40 0.27 2.07
N ALA A 237 12.57 -0.04 2.68
CA ALA A 237 12.72 -0.03 4.13
C ALA A 237 12.35 1.33 4.73
N ALA A 238 12.86 2.42 4.17
CA ALA A 238 12.65 3.79 4.61
C ALA A 238 11.24 4.32 4.28
N PHE A 239 10.54 3.70 3.34
CA PHE A 239 9.22 4.15 2.91
C PHE A 239 8.16 3.92 4.01
N PHE A 240 8.29 2.85 4.81
CA PHE A 240 7.32 2.50 5.84
C PHE A 240 7.79 2.95 7.24
N GLY A 241 7.06 3.88 7.84
CA GLY A 241 7.34 4.39 9.17
C GLY A 241 8.70 5.10 9.29
N THR A 242 9.31 5.00 10.46
CA THR A 242 10.62 5.58 10.78
C THR A 242 11.60 4.49 11.25
N PRO A 243 12.05 3.58 10.36
CA PRO A 243 12.92 2.48 10.73
C PRO A 243 14.30 2.98 11.20
N ASN A 244 14.93 2.22 12.10
CA ASN A 244 16.34 2.37 12.37
C ASN A 244 17.12 1.71 11.24
N LEU A 245 17.88 2.49 10.49
CA LEU A 245 18.74 2.04 9.40
C LEU A 245 20.20 2.17 9.83
N LEU A 246 20.85 1.03 10.07
CA LEU A 246 22.15 0.90 10.67
C LEU A 246 23.16 0.45 9.62
N ASN A 247 24.19 1.25 9.37
CA ASN A 247 25.27 0.83 8.48
C ASN A 247 26.14 -0.23 9.17
N ALA A 248 26.47 -1.29 8.46
CA ALA A 248 27.27 -2.39 8.94
C ALA A 248 28.06 -3.05 7.80
N THR A 249 29.08 -3.82 8.19
CA THR A 249 29.89 -4.65 7.26
C THR A 249 29.66 -6.12 7.60
N VAL A 250 29.43 -6.96 6.60
CA VAL A 250 29.27 -8.41 6.73
C VAL A 250 30.58 -9.07 7.17
N LYS A 251 30.56 -9.81 8.27
CA LYS A 251 31.69 -10.61 8.78
C LYS A 251 31.59 -12.07 8.36
N ASP A 252 30.35 -12.62 8.34
CA ASP A 252 30.07 -13.99 7.95
C ASP A 252 28.66 -14.09 7.37
N CYS A 253 28.42 -15.07 6.49
CA CYS A 253 27.15 -15.33 5.86
C CYS A 253 26.91 -16.84 5.78
N ARG A 254 25.79 -17.31 6.30
CA ARG A 254 25.43 -18.73 6.31
C ARG A 254 23.98 -18.93 5.87
N PRO A 255 23.67 -20.01 5.12
CA PRO A 255 22.29 -20.39 4.86
C PRO A 255 21.55 -20.68 6.18
N ASN A 256 20.32 -20.20 6.32
CA ASN A 256 19.52 -20.39 7.54
C ASN A 256 18.39 -21.44 7.35
N GLY A 257 18.70 -22.57 6.75
CA GLY A 257 17.78 -23.72 6.63
C GLY A 257 16.48 -23.48 5.85
N GLY A 258 16.35 -22.36 5.15
CA GLY A 258 15.14 -21.94 4.42
C GLY A 258 15.46 -20.96 3.29
N GLN A 259 14.56 -19.99 3.06
CA GLN A 259 14.67 -18.99 1.98
C GLN A 259 15.63 -17.81 2.30
N TYR A 260 16.26 -17.78 3.48
CA TYR A 260 17.02 -16.64 3.98
C TYR A 260 18.42 -17.03 4.42
N TYR A 261 19.28 -16.01 4.52
CA TYR A 261 20.64 -16.13 5.03
C TYR A 261 20.73 -15.48 6.41
N LYS A 262 21.52 -16.06 7.28
CA LYS A 262 21.93 -15.44 8.55
C LYS A 262 23.28 -14.77 8.33
N LEU A 263 23.35 -13.49 8.61
CA LEU A 263 24.55 -12.68 8.53
C LEU A 263 25.05 -12.35 9.93
N SER A 264 26.36 -12.50 10.16
CA SER A 264 27.02 -11.84 11.27
C SER A 264 27.58 -10.50 10.76
N VAL A 265 27.20 -9.40 11.40
CA VAL A 265 27.51 -8.04 10.96
C VAL A 265 28.20 -7.24 12.05
N GLU A 266 29.01 -6.26 11.65
CA GLU A 266 29.66 -5.31 12.56
C GLU A 266 29.42 -3.89 12.06
N GLY A 267 28.92 -3.03 12.95
CA GLY A 267 28.77 -1.60 12.77
C GLY A 267 29.62 -0.81 13.75
N GLN A 268 29.48 0.51 13.75
CA GLN A 268 30.24 1.38 14.65
C GLN A 268 29.77 1.20 16.11
N GLY A 269 30.58 0.50 16.92
CA GLY A 269 30.30 0.27 18.36
C GLY A 269 29.20 -0.76 18.63
N TRP A 270 28.88 -1.63 17.65
CA TRP A 270 27.93 -2.73 17.81
C TRP A 270 28.26 -3.88 16.86
N SER A 271 27.86 -5.08 17.21
CA SER A 271 27.93 -6.26 16.36
C SER A 271 26.76 -7.19 16.69
N GLY A 272 26.45 -8.11 15.81
CA GLY A 272 25.43 -9.12 16.04
C GLY A 272 25.00 -9.82 14.78
N ASP A 273 23.92 -10.57 14.87
CA ASP A 273 23.37 -11.34 13.76
C ASP A 273 22.08 -10.70 13.22
N CYS A 274 21.84 -10.84 11.93
CA CYS A 274 20.60 -10.44 11.27
C CYS A 274 20.28 -11.38 10.11
N HIS A 275 19.11 -11.20 9.48
CA HIS A 275 18.71 -11.97 8.32
C HIS A 275 18.80 -11.16 7.02
N ALA A 276 18.95 -11.84 5.88
CA ALA A 276 18.94 -11.26 4.55
C ALA A 276 18.24 -12.19 3.54
N ALA A 277 17.67 -11.61 2.47
CA ALA A 277 17.04 -12.37 1.39
C ALA A 277 18.05 -13.12 0.51
N THR A 278 19.26 -12.58 0.37
CA THR A 278 20.29 -13.11 -0.54
C THR A 278 21.60 -13.27 0.19
N GLU A 279 22.44 -14.15 -0.35
CA GLU A 279 23.83 -14.27 0.10
C GLU A 279 24.58 -12.94 -0.08
N MET A 280 25.36 -12.57 0.91
CA MET A 280 26.17 -11.36 0.93
C MET A 280 27.62 -11.73 1.24
N PRO A 281 28.58 -11.30 0.41
CA PRO A 281 29.97 -11.67 0.63
C PRO A 281 30.55 -10.98 1.89
N LYS A 282 31.49 -11.64 2.53
CA LYS A 282 32.27 -11.07 3.64
C LYS A 282 32.93 -9.77 3.20
N GLY A 283 32.83 -8.72 4.01
CA GLY A 283 33.33 -7.39 3.73
C GLY A 283 32.35 -6.49 2.96
N ALA A 284 31.17 -7.00 2.56
CA ALA A 284 30.15 -6.17 1.91
C ALA A 284 29.53 -5.17 2.91
N ASP A 285 29.31 -3.95 2.46
CA ASP A 285 28.58 -2.94 3.19
C ASP A 285 27.07 -3.16 3.02
N VAL A 286 26.37 -3.15 4.14
CA VAL A 286 24.93 -3.39 4.22
C VAL A 286 24.25 -2.36 5.11
N THR A 287 22.95 -2.16 4.91
CA THR A 287 22.10 -1.47 5.87
C THR A 287 21.27 -2.50 6.62
N VAL A 288 21.42 -2.57 7.94
CA VAL A 288 20.56 -3.37 8.81
C VAL A 288 19.39 -2.53 9.26
N MET A 289 18.18 -2.96 8.90
CA MET A 289 16.93 -2.33 9.30
C MET A 289 16.40 -3.01 10.57
N VAL A 290 16.00 -2.20 11.55
CA VAL A 290 15.24 -2.64 12.72
C VAL A 290 14.08 -1.66 12.93
N ARG A 291 12.86 -2.19 13.04
CA ARG A 291 11.67 -1.38 13.30
C ARG A 291 11.64 -0.87 14.74
N PRO A 292 11.16 0.36 15.00
CA PRO A 292 11.14 0.95 16.36
C PRO A 292 10.37 0.12 17.38
N GLU A 293 9.28 -0.51 17.00
CA GLU A 293 8.44 -1.38 17.83
C GLU A 293 9.10 -2.71 18.20
N ASN A 294 10.15 -3.11 17.48
CA ASN A 294 10.92 -4.32 17.76
C ASN A 294 12.16 -4.07 18.62
N LEU A 295 12.40 -2.82 18.99
CA LEU A 295 13.45 -2.43 19.90
C LEU A 295 12.95 -2.39 21.36
N HIS A 296 13.75 -2.92 22.26
CA HIS A 296 13.45 -2.96 23.68
C HIS A 296 14.50 -2.19 24.48
N VAL A 297 14.03 -1.26 25.33
CA VAL A 297 14.90 -0.55 26.29
C VAL A 297 15.05 -1.42 27.53
N ARG A 298 16.28 -1.70 27.91
CA ARG A 298 16.67 -2.48 29.10
C ARG A 298 17.63 -1.67 29.99
N ASP A 299 17.86 -2.13 31.21
CA ASP A 299 18.88 -1.55 32.08
C ASP A 299 20.28 -1.73 31.47
N ALA A 300 21.17 -0.78 31.76
CA ALA A 300 22.52 -0.79 31.22
C ALA A 300 23.26 -2.09 31.53
N GLY A 301 23.89 -2.71 30.51
CA GLY A 301 24.67 -3.95 30.63
C GLY A 301 23.88 -5.26 30.47
N GLN A 302 22.56 -5.24 30.31
CA GLN A 302 21.78 -6.45 30.03
C GLN A 302 21.84 -6.82 28.55
N VAL A 303 22.65 -7.81 28.18
CA VAL A 303 22.83 -8.34 26.84
C VAL A 303 22.46 -9.83 26.82
N ASN A 304 21.46 -10.25 26.04
CA ASN A 304 21.01 -11.66 25.96
C ASN A 304 21.10 -12.17 24.52
N GLY A 305 22.31 -12.19 23.92
CA GLY A 305 22.51 -12.78 22.58
C GLY A 305 21.83 -12.02 21.39
N ASP A 306 21.10 -10.97 21.68
CA ASP A 306 20.42 -10.09 20.73
C ASP A 306 21.38 -9.02 20.17
N LEU A 307 20.99 -8.40 19.05
CA LEU A 307 21.60 -7.13 18.66
C LEU A 307 21.41 -6.12 19.80
N SER A 308 22.48 -5.44 20.21
CA SER A 308 22.37 -4.50 21.32
C SER A 308 23.24 -3.26 21.13
N TRP A 309 22.76 -2.15 21.67
CA TRP A 309 23.41 -0.84 21.62
C TRP A 309 23.34 -0.17 23.00
N SER A 310 24.45 0.21 23.50
CA SER A 310 24.52 1.04 24.72
C SER A 310 24.31 2.49 24.35
N GLY A 311 23.53 3.22 25.14
CA GLY A 311 23.25 4.62 24.90
C GLY A 311 22.57 5.31 26.07
N GLU A 312 22.19 6.56 25.86
CA GLU A 312 21.50 7.40 26.83
C GLU A 312 20.18 7.90 26.26
N VAL A 313 19.13 7.89 27.06
CA VAL A 313 17.81 8.40 26.65
C VAL A 313 17.90 9.92 26.48
N SER A 314 17.76 10.39 25.27
CA SER A 314 17.77 11.81 24.93
C SER A 314 16.37 12.44 24.90
N GLN A 315 15.32 11.63 24.62
CA GLN A 315 13.95 12.08 24.56
C GLN A 315 12.98 10.94 24.85
N ALA A 316 11.84 11.24 25.51
CA ALA A 316 10.75 10.31 25.73
C ALA A 316 9.41 11.06 25.61
N ILE A 317 8.66 10.77 24.55
CA ILE A 317 7.39 11.45 24.23
C ILE A 317 6.23 10.47 24.32
N PHE A 318 5.20 10.80 25.08
CA PHE A 318 3.95 10.05 25.12
C PHE A 318 3.11 10.35 23.87
N ARG A 319 2.73 9.31 23.13
CA ARG A 319 1.95 9.39 21.88
C ARG A 319 0.53 8.79 22.02
N GLY A 320 0.06 8.57 23.24
CA GLY A 320 -1.21 7.90 23.52
C GLY A 320 -1.05 6.38 23.58
N SER A 321 -1.05 5.71 22.45
CA SER A 321 -0.93 4.24 22.35
C SER A 321 0.46 3.71 22.70
N HIS A 322 1.52 4.52 22.51
CA HIS A 322 2.91 4.14 22.73
C HIS A 322 3.74 5.33 23.26
N ARG A 323 4.96 5.07 23.70
CA ARG A 323 6.00 6.08 23.93
C ARG A 323 7.04 6.01 22.83
N SER A 324 7.31 7.14 22.22
CA SER A 324 8.44 7.34 21.30
C SER A 324 9.66 7.75 22.10
N ILE A 325 10.69 6.90 22.13
CA ILE A 325 11.92 7.09 22.89
C ILE A 325 13.08 7.23 21.91
N MET A 326 13.88 8.29 22.07
CA MET A 326 15.11 8.47 21.31
C MET A 326 16.30 8.16 22.21
N VAL A 327 17.13 7.20 21.80
CA VAL A 327 18.33 6.79 22.52
C VAL A 327 19.56 7.18 21.71
N LYS A 328 20.39 8.05 22.26
CA LYS A 328 21.65 8.47 21.63
C LYS A 328 22.73 7.43 21.92
N THR A 329 23.20 6.78 20.87
CA THR A 329 24.34 5.84 20.92
C THR A 329 25.58 6.48 20.30
N PRO A 330 26.79 5.90 20.44
CA PRO A 330 28.00 6.43 19.80
C PRO A 330 27.91 6.54 18.28
N ALA A 331 27.13 5.66 17.61
CA ALA A 331 27.00 5.62 16.16
C ALA A 331 25.92 6.57 15.65
N GLN A 332 24.74 6.52 16.27
CA GLN A 332 23.55 7.27 15.84
C GLN A 332 22.49 7.32 16.93
N THR A 333 21.43 8.08 16.70
CA THR A 333 20.25 8.06 17.56
C THR A 333 19.29 6.96 17.10
N LEU A 334 18.89 6.07 18.02
CA LEU A 334 17.90 5.03 17.79
C LEU A 334 16.52 5.53 18.21
N HIS A 335 15.51 5.22 17.37
CA HIS A 335 14.11 5.41 17.67
C HIS A 335 13.51 4.10 18.18
N VAL A 336 12.92 4.13 19.37
CA VAL A 336 12.24 2.99 20.01
C VAL A 336 10.78 3.34 20.26
N GLU A 337 9.87 2.46 19.90
CA GLU A 337 8.48 2.53 20.29
C GLU A 337 8.20 1.54 21.41
N ALA A 338 8.05 2.07 22.62
CA ALA A 338 7.79 1.28 23.83
C ALA A 338 6.31 1.36 24.23
N SER A 339 5.87 0.43 25.09
CA SER A 339 4.53 0.50 25.68
C SER A 339 4.25 1.88 26.29
N SER A 340 3.01 2.36 26.19
CA SER A 340 2.56 3.62 26.80
C SER A 340 2.81 3.67 28.31
N LEU A 341 2.87 2.50 28.96
CA LEU A 341 3.14 2.35 30.41
C LEU A 341 4.64 2.35 30.76
N SER A 342 5.53 2.26 29.76
CA SER A 342 6.97 2.29 30.00
C SER A 342 7.39 3.64 30.59
N ASN A 343 8.06 3.62 31.73
CA ASN A 343 8.59 4.82 32.36
C ASN A 343 10.11 4.84 32.19
N VAL A 344 10.60 5.78 31.38
CA VAL A 344 12.03 5.92 31.07
C VAL A 344 12.40 7.37 31.21
N ASP A 345 13.38 7.63 32.13
CA ASP A 345 13.84 8.99 32.42
C ASP A 345 14.86 9.46 31.37
N ILE A 346 14.80 10.73 31.02
CA ILE A 346 15.78 11.38 30.15
C ILE A 346 17.12 11.46 30.89
N GLY A 347 18.21 11.21 30.17
CA GLY A 347 19.57 11.16 30.77
C GLY A 347 19.94 9.78 31.35
N ARG A 348 19.00 8.81 31.38
CA ARG A 348 19.29 7.48 31.91
C ARG A 348 20.13 6.68 30.91
N PRO A 349 21.26 6.06 31.38
CA PRO A 349 21.98 5.09 30.57
C PRO A 349 21.17 3.80 30.42
N VAL A 350 21.06 3.32 29.19
CA VAL A 350 20.25 2.16 28.83
C VAL A 350 20.96 1.27 27.81
N THR A 351 20.51 0.02 27.72
CA THR A 351 20.81 -0.87 26.59
C THR A 351 19.56 -1.00 25.75
N VAL A 352 19.66 -0.70 24.46
CA VAL A 352 18.62 -1.00 23.47
C VAL A 352 18.94 -2.35 22.85
N ALA A 353 17.98 -3.25 22.78
CA ALA A 353 18.16 -4.57 22.23
C ALA A 353 17.08 -4.91 21.17
N ALA A 354 17.45 -5.70 20.17
CA ALA A 354 16.54 -6.25 19.18
C ALA A 354 16.78 -7.76 18.99
N PRO A 355 15.74 -8.58 18.92
CA PRO A 355 15.90 -9.98 18.56
C PRO A 355 16.41 -10.11 17.12
N VAL A 356 17.20 -11.14 16.83
CA VAL A 356 17.82 -11.40 15.53
C VAL A 356 16.76 -11.47 14.41
N GLU A 357 15.60 -12.04 14.71
CA GLU A 357 14.47 -12.20 13.77
C GLU A 357 13.85 -10.87 13.31
N ALA A 358 14.04 -9.81 14.10
CA ALA A 358 13.55 -8.46 13.82
C ALA A 358 14.53 -7.61 13.02
N ALA A 359 15.76 -8.09 12.82
CA ALA A 359 16.82 -7.40 12.09
C ALA A 359 16.94 -7.93 10.66
N TRP A 360 16.82 -7.04 9.70
CA TRP A 360 16.86 -7.38 8.29
C TRP A 360 17.91 -6.57 7.53
N ALA A 361 18.85 -7.24 6.86
CA ALA A 361 19.88 -6.59 6.09
C ALA A 361 19.45 -6.41 4.61
N VAL A 362 19.65 -5.19 4.11
CA VAL A 362 19.45 -4.83 2.71
C VAL A 362 20.76 -4.32 2.11
N ARG A 363 20.94 -4.50 0.81
CA ARG A 363 22.05 -3.91 0.09
C ARG A 363 21.92 -2.39 0.04
N ASN A 364 23.03 -1.69 0.14
CA ASN A 364 23.09 -0.24 0.01
C ASN A 364 22.85 0.22 -1.43
#